data_c0a5c1266173d453ab7e3e87f4690030
#
_entry.id   c0a5c1266173d453ab7e3e87f4690030
#
_cell.length_a   1.000
_cell.length_b   1.000
_cell.length_c   1.000
_cell.angle_alpha   90.00
_cell.angle_beta   90.00
_cell.angle_gamma   90.00
#
_symmetry.space_group_name_H-M   'P 1'
#
loop_
_entity.id
_entity.type
_entity.pdbx_description
1 polymer ?
#
loop_
_entity_poly.entity_id
_entity_poly.type
_entity_poly.pdbx_seq_one_letter_code
_entity_poly.pdbx_strand_id
1 'polypeptide(L)'
;MRSANATSHGTMAVTSFTVAHPFGEPPDATLVTSDLRRALAGDLDLAERLDRQGLRGTRAGSAHRPWLAPPRVTLVDDASRTATVVEVRAHDAPGLLWRIGRALGECGLNVRAARVETLGAEAVDVFYVVGADGRQVTDAATRGLIAAQVLSALTG
;
A
#
# COMPACT_ATOMS: atom_id res chain seq x y z
N MET A 1 -2.44 -7.95 8.65
CA MET A 1 -3.36 -8.19 7.52
C MET A 1 -2.83 -9.40 6.78
N ARG A 2 -3.68 -10.28 6.21
CA ARG A 2 -3.20 -11.44 5.42
C ARG A 2 -3.25 -11.16 3.93
N SER A 3 -4.34 -10.55 3.48
CA SER A 3 -4.48 -10.14 2.08
C SER A 3 -5.48 -9.01 1.94
N ALA A 4 -5.38 -8.28 0.85
CA ALA A 4 -6.40 -7.33 0.43
C ALA A 4 -6.51 -7.32 -1.10
N ASN A 5 -7.71 -7.04 -1.59
CA ASN A 5 -7.96 -6.79 -2.99
C ASN A 5 -8.74 -5.48 -3.12
N ALA A 6 -8.33 -4.63 -4.03
CA ALA A 6 -9.03 -3.40 -4.35
C ALA A 6 -9.31 -3.33 -5.84
N THR A 7 -10.47 -2.85 -6.22
CA THR A 7 -10.84 -2.56 -7.60
C THR A 7 -11.63 -1.26 -7.68
N SER A 8 -11.40 -0.48 -8.73
CA SER A 8 -12.16 0.74 -9.02
C SER A 8 -12.98 0.56 -10.28
N HIS A 9 -14.25 0.94 -10.23
CA HIS A 9 -15.17 0.93 -11.37
C HIS A 9 -15.99 2.22 -11.42
N GLY A 10 -15.73 3.04 -12.41
CA GLY A 10 -16.29 4.39 -12.49
C GLY A 10 -15.87 5.23 -11.28
N THR A 11 -16.86 5.74 -10.54
CA THR A 11 -16.66 6.53 -9.31
C THR A 11 -16.67 5.68 -8.03
N MET A 12 -16.83 4.37 -8.16
CA MET A 12 -16.88 3.45 -7.02
C MET A 12 -15.54 2.72 -6.85
N ALA A 13 -15.13 2.53 -5.59
CA ALA A 13 -14.05 1.64 -5.23
C ALA A 13 -14.59 0.55 -4.29
N VAL A 14 -14.20 -0.69 -4.56
CA VAL A 14 -14.53 -1.84 -3.70
C VAL A 14 -13.22 -2.42 -3.18
N THR A 15 -13.11 -2.54 -1.87
CA THR A 15 -11.93 -3.11 -1.22
C THR A 15 -12.36 -4.21 -0.25
N SER A 16 -11.69 -5.34 -0.35
CA SER A 16 -11.87 -6.49 0.54
C SER A 16 -10.58 -6.75 1.29
N PHE A 17 -10.67 -6.92 2.60
CA PHE A 17 -9.54 -7.23 3.47
C PHE A 17 -9.76 -8.57 4.17
N THR A 18 -8.74 -9.43 4.13
CA THR A 18 -8.65 -10.60 5.00
C THR A 18 -7.70 -10.29 6.14
N VAL A 19 -8.24 -10.24 7.35
CA VAL A 19 -7.46 -9.93 8.55
C VAL A 19 -7.38 -11.15 9.47
N ALA A 20 -6.24 -11.31 10.14
CA ALA A 20 -6.11 -12.23 11.26
C ALA A 20 -5.94 -11.41 12.53
N HIS A 21 -6.75 -11.70 13.52
CA HIS A 21 -6.62 -11.09 14.83
C HIS A 21 -5.81 -12.01 15.76
N PRO A 22 -4.80 -11.52 16.47
CA PRO A 22 -3.97 -12.35 17.36
C PRO A 22 -4.75 -13.08 18.46
N PHE A 23 -5.88 -12.51 18.87
CA PHE A 23 -6.73 -13.02 19.95
C PHE A 23 -8.05 -13.61 19.46
N GLY A 24 -8.23 -13.82 18.15
CA GLY A 24 -9.39 -14.49 17.59
C GLY A 24 -10.66 -13.63 17.47
N GLU A 25 -10.65 -12.38 17.91
CA GLU A 25 -11.79 -11.47 17.79
C GLU A 25 -11.70 -10.67 16.48
N PRO A 26 -12.81 -10.54 15.73
CA PRO A 26 -12.85 -9.69 14.56
C PRO A 26 -12.76 -8.21 14.96
N PRO A 27 -12.27 -7.34 14.07
CA PRO A 27 -12.31 -5.90 14.31
C PRO A 27 -13.77 -5.43 14.42
N ASP A 28 -14.03 -4.47 15.33
CA ASP A 28 -15.34 -3.86 15.48
C ASP A 28 -15.73 -3.12 14.20
N ALA A 29 -16.75 -3.63 13.52
CA ALA A 29 -17.23 -3.09 12.25
C ALA A 29 -17.75 -1.64 12.38
N THR A 30 -18.34 -1.28 13.53
CA THR A 30 -18.84 0.08 13.80
C THR A 30 -17.68 1.06 13.89
N LEU A 31 -16.63 0.67 14.62
CA LEU A 31 -15.43 1.49 14.78
C LEU A 31 -14.71 1.67 13.43
N VAL A 32 -14.51 0.57 12.69
CA VAL A 32 -13.87 0.61 11.36
C VAL A 32 -14.65 1.50 10.40
N THR A 33 -15.98 1.39 10.37
CA THR A 33 -16.85 2.21 9.52
C THR A 33 -16.79 3.69 9.90
N SER A 34 -16.80 3.98 11.21
CA SER A 34 -16.68 5.36 11.71
C SER A 34 -15.32 5.98 11.33
N ASP A 35 -14.24 5.27 11.57
CA ASP A 35 -12.89 5.73 11.23
C ASP A 35 -12.71 5.93 9.72
N LEU A 36 -13.25 5.04 8.90
CA LEU A 36 -13.23 5.18 7.45
C LEU A 36 -13.95 6.46 6.99
N ARG A 37 -15.15 6.71 7.51
CA ARG A 37 -15.91 7.93 7.17
C ARG A 37 -15.15 9.19 7.57
N ARG A 38 -14.56 9.22 8.75
CA ARG A 38 -13.74 10.34 9.22
C ARG A 38 -12.50 10.54 8.35
N ALA A 39 -11.82 9.45 7.97
CA ALA A 39 -10.66 9.51 7.08
C ALA A 39 -11.03 10.08 5.70
N LEU A 40 -12.16 9.65 5.13
CA LEU A 40 -12.66 10.15 3.84
C LEU A 40 -13.11 11.61 3.91
N ALA A 41 -13.60 12.06 5.05
CA ALA A 41 -13.97 13.46 5.30
C ALA A 41 -12.75 14.36 5.59
N GLY A 42 -11.56 13.79 5.78
CA GLY A 42 -10.37 14.54 6.21
C GLY A 42 -10.31 14.85 7.71
N ASP A 43 -11.23 14.32 8.49
CA ASP A 43 -11.35 14.53 9.94
C ASP A 43 -10.48 13.59 10.77
N LEU A 44 -9.69 12.74 10.13
CA LEU A 44 -8.78 11.80 10.77
C LEU A 44 -7.38 11.93 10.18
N ASP A 45 -6.42 12.38 10.97
CA ASP A 45 -5.02 12.35 10.58
C ASP A 45 -4.47 10.92 10.64
N LEU A 46 -4.52 10.27 9.47
CA LEU A 46 -4.02 8.90 9.31
C LEU A 46 -2.50 8.83 9.49
N ALA A 47 -1.76 9.86 9.08
CA ALA A 47 -0.31 9.87 9.21
C ALA A 47 0.08 9.83 10.68
N GLU A 48 -0.41 10.76 11.48
CA GLU A 48 -0.15 10.83 12.92
C GLU A 48 -0.59 9.56 13.65
N ARG A 49 -1.73 8.97 13.25
CA ARG A 49 -2.25 7.75 13.87
C ARG A 49 -1.36 6.54 13.56
N LEU A 50 -0.87 6.41 12.34
CA LEU A 50 0.00 5.33 11.91
C LEU A 50 1.40 5.48 12.50
N ASP A 51 1.92 6.70 12.60
CA ASP A 51 3.20 6.98 13.25
C ASP A 51 3.16 6.59 14.73
N ARG A 52 2.09 6.93 15.44
CA ARG A 52 1.89 6.48 16.81
C ARG A 52 1.82 4.96 16.95
N GLN A 53 1.23 4.26 15.98
CA GLN A 53 1.20 2.79 15.96
C GLN A 53 2.56 2.20 15.58
N GLY A 54 3.27 2.80 14.63
CA GLY A 54 4.62 2.42 14.23
C GLY A 54 5.60 2.54 15.41
N LEU A 55 5.58 3.64 16.16
CA LEU A 55 6.39 3.83 17.35
C LEU A 55 6.10 2.81 18.47
N ARG A 56 4.88 2.30 18.57
CA ARG A 56 4.54 1.21 19.51
C ARG A 56 5.03 -0.14 19.02
N GLY A 57 5.02 -0.37 17.70
CA GLY A 57 5.50 -1.60 17.06
C GLY A 57 7.03 -1.72 17.05
N THR A 58 7.74 -0.62 16.85
CA THR A 58 9.22 -0.59 16.85
C THR A 58 9.82 -0.85 18.23
N ARG A 59 9.12 -0.52 19.31
CA ARG A 59 9.55 -0.91 20.67
C ARG A 59 9.53 -2.41 20.90
N ALA A 60 8.81 -3.19 20.11
CA ALA A 60 8.69 -4.63 20.26
C ALA A 60 9.66 -5.46 19.39
N GLY A 61 10.55 -4.85 18.58
CA GLY A 61 11.47 -5.68 17.78
C GLY A 61 12.17 -5.07 16.59
N SER A 62 12.38 -3.76 16.51
CA SER A 62 13.23 -3.20 15.45
C SER A 62 14.72 -3.26 15.81
N ALA A 63 15.20 -4.44 16.22
CA ALA A 63 16.60 -4.77 16.01
C ALA A 63 16.78 -4.87 14.49
N HIS A 64 17.70 -4.08 13.95
CA HIS A 64 18.19 -4.22 12.59
C HIS A 64 18.40 -5.71 12.30
N ARG A 65 17.51 -6.30 11.49
CA ARG A 65 17.59 -7.71 11.11
C ARG A 65 18.35 -7.79 9.77
N PRO A 66 19.66 -7.97 9.78
CA PRO A 66 20.52 -7.89 8.58
C PRO A 66 20.22 -8.95 7.53
N TRP A 67 19.35 -9.92 7.83
CA TRP A 67 18.93 -10.98 6.89
C TRP A 67 17.63 -10.67 6.15
N LEU A 68 16.98 -9.53 6.40
CA LEU A 68 15.82 -9.14 5.62
C LEU A 68 16.29 -8.56 4.29
N ALA A 69 15.68 -9.05 3.20
CA ALA A 69 15.94 -8.50 1.89
C ALA A 69 15.55 -7.00 1.85
N PRO A 70 16.35 -6.15 1.22
CA PRO A 70 16.01 -4.75 1.05
C PRO A 70 14.69 -4.62 0.27
N PRO A 71 13.88 -3.58 0.54
CA PRO A 71 12.66 -3.34 -0.20
C PRO A 71 12.98 -3.18 -1.69
N ARG A 72 12.05 -3.65 -2.52
CA ARG A 72 12.18 -3.59 -3.98
C ARG A 72 10.87 -3.10 -4.58
N VAL A 73 11.01 -2.22 -5.58
CA VAL A 73 9.90 -1.73 -6.39
C VAL A 73 10.23 -1.99 -7.85
N THR A 74 9.34 -2.66 -8.55
CA THR A 74 9.52 -3.04 -9.96
C THR A 74 8.27 -2.63 -10.74
N LEU A 75 8.44 -1.90 -11.83
CA LEU A 75 7.38 -1.69 -12.80
C LEU A 75 7.48 -2.81 -13.85
N VAL A 76 6.50 -3.71 -13.84
CA VAL A 76 6.50 -4.91 -14.67
C VAL A 76 6.02 -4.57 -16.06
N ASP A 77 6.80 -4.93 -17.07
CA ASP A 77 6.46 -4.74 -18.47
C ASP A 77 5.48 -5.83 -18.92
N ASP A 78 4.62 -5.48 -19.87
CA ASP A 78 3.67 -6.40 -20.53
C ASP A 78 2.71 -7.19 -19.59
N ALA A 79 2.70 -6.89 -18.31
CA ALA A 79 1.81 -7.55 -17.34
C ALA A 79 0.34 -7.09 -17.45
N SER A 80 0.08 -5.96 -18.11
CA SER A 80 -1.25 -5.45 -18.40
C SER A 80 -1.24 -4.63 -19.68
N ARG A 81 -2.34 -4.64 -20.40
CA ARG A 81 -2.53 -3.80 -21.61
C ARG A 81 -3.20 -2.46 -21.32
N THR A 82 -3.69 -2.26 -20.12
CA THR A 82 -4.52 -1.10 -19.75
C THR A 82 -4.04 -0.34 -18.53
N ALA A 83 -3.07 -0.89 -17.80
CA ALA A 83 -2.53 -0.28 -16.59
C ALA A 83 -1.02 -0.55 -16.47
N THR A 84 -0.30 0.35 -15.85
CA THR A 84 1.07 0.13 -15.40
C THR A 84 1.03 -0.75 -14.17
N VAL A 85 1.81 -1.82 -14.14
CA VAL A 85 1.89 -2.73 -12.99
C VAL A 85 3.09 -2.38 -12.15
N VAL A 86 2.85 -2.06 -10.88
CA VAL A 86 3.87 -1.76 -9.87
C VAL A 86 3.87 -2.91 -8.86
N GLU A 87 4.93 -3.68 -8.84
CA GLU A 87 5.19 -4.71 -7.82
C GLU A 87 6.08 -4.13 -6.73
N VAL A 88 5.66 -4.28 -5.48
CA VAL A 88 6.39 -3.86 -4.28
C VAL A 88 6.65 -5.08 -3.42
N ARG A 89 7.90 -5.29 -3.04
CA ARG A 89 8.31 -6.27 -2.03
C ARG A 89 8.99 -5.56 -0.89
N ALA A 90 8.49 -5.76 0.32
CA ALA A 90 9.04 -5.12 1.50
C ALA A 90 8.77 -5.97 2.74
N HIS A 91 9.46 -5.68 3.84
CA HIS A 91 9.11 -6.23 5.13
C HIS A 91 7.72 -5.72 5.57
N ASP A 92 6.84 -6.64 6.01
CA ASP A 92 5.52 -6.26 6.51
C ASP A 92 5.66 -5.43 7.79
N ALA A 93 5.18 -4.21 7.74
CA ALA A 93 5.25 -3.24 8.84
C ALA A 93 3.97 -2.42 8.94
N PRO A 94 3.63 -1.92 10.14
CA PRO A 94 2.51 -1.01 10.31
C PRO A 94 2.60 0.19 9.35
N GLY A 95 1.50 0.48 8.65
CA GLY A 95 1.42 1.60 7.71
C GLY A 95 2.08 1.39 6.35
N LEU A 96 2.64 0.21 6.05
CA LEU A 96 3.29 -0.07 4.77
C LEU A 96 2.38 0.25 3.58
N LEU A 97 1.18 -0.32 3.55
CA LEU A 97 0.21 -0.10 2.47
C LEU A 97 -0.19 1.37 2.32
N TRP A 98 -0.32 2.10 3.43
CA TRP A 98 -0.62 3.53 3.42
C TRP A 98 0.53 4.33 2.79
N ARG A 99 1.79 4.03 3.15
CA ARG A 99 2.97 4.70 2.56
C ARG A 99 3.07 4.45 1.06
N ILE A 100 2.82 3.22 0.60
CA ILE A 100 2.80 2.89 -0.82
C ILE A 100 1.69 3.67 -1.53
N GLY A 101 0.46 3.61 -1.01
CA GLY A 101 -0.68 4.30 -1.62
C GLY A 101 -0.50 5.81 -1.69
N ARG A 102 0.07 6.42 -0.64
CA ARG A 102 0.42 7.83 -0.61
C ARG A 102 1.47 8.18 -1.67
N ALA A 103 2.57 7.42 -1.76
CA ALA A 103 3.62 7.66 -2.75
C ALA A 103 3.09 7.53 -4.19
N LEU A 104 2.23 6.54 -4.47
CA LEU A 104 1.57 6.43 -5.78
C LEU A 104 0.69 7.64 -6.09
N GLY A 105 -0.07 8.12 -5.09
CA GLY A 105 -0.89 9.33 -5.23
C GLY A 105 -0.06 10.60 -5.46
N GLU A 106 1.06 10.76 -4.75
CA GLU A 106 2.01 11.87 -4.94
C GLU A 106 2.66 11.87 -6.33
N CYS A 107 2.79 10.69 -6.96
CA CYS A 107 3.17 10.57 -8.36
C CYS A 107 2.03 10.89 -9.35
N GLY A 108 0.86 11.31 -8.89
CA GLY A 108 -0.31 11.58 -9.74
C GLY A 108 -0.96 10.34 -10.34
N LEU A 109 -0.75 9.18 -9.72
CA LEU A 109 -1.28 7.91 -10.21
C LEU A 109 -2.62 7.57 -9.55
N ASN A 110 -3.52 6.98 -10.35
CA ASN A 110 -4.78 6.42 -9.89
C ASN A 110 -4.70 4.90 -9.83
N VAL A 111 -5.02 4.31 -8.69
CA VAL A 111 -5.07 2.86 -8.51
C VAL A 111 -6.38 2.32 -9.09
N ARG A 112 -6.28 1.45 -10.09
CA ARG A 112 -7.41 0.73 -10.70
C ARG A 112 -7.72 -0.57 -9.99
N ALA A 113 -6.66 -1.27 -9.60
CA ALA A 113 -6.77 -2.50 -8.82
C ALA A 113 -5.49 -2.66 -7.98
N ALA A 114 -5.62 -3.38 -6.87
CA ALA A 114 -4.49 -3.79 -6.08
C ALA A 114 -4.70 -5.21 -5.54
N ARG A 115 -3.62 -5.95 -5.45
CA ARG A 115 -3.54 -7.23 -4.75
C ARG A 115 -2.41 -7.16 -3.75
N VAL A 116 -2.74 -7.39 -2.50
CA VAL A 116 -1.83 -7.28 -1.35
C VAL A 116 -1.79 -8.62 -0.64
N GLU A 117 -0.61 -9.16 -0.44
CA GLU A 117 -0.42 -10.44 0.23
C GLU A 117 0.74 -10.34 1.22
N THR A 118 0.58 -10.92 2.40
CA THR A 118 1.65 -11.07 3.38
C THR A 118 2.07 -12.54 3.45
N LEU A 119 3.30 -12.81 3.07
CA LEU A 119 3.92 -14.13 3.07
C LEU A 119 4.97 -14.21 4.19
N GLY A 120 4.57 -14.71 5.35
CA GLY A 120 5.44 -14.69 6.53
C GLY A 120 5.71 -13.27 7.01
N ALA A 121 6.96 -12.79 6.87
CA ALA A 121 7.38 -11.45 7.23
C ALA A 121 7.49 -10.50 6.02
N GLU A 122 7.24 -10.98 4.81
CA GLU A 122 7.34 -10.21 3.57
C GLU A 122 5.95 -9.86 3.06
N ALA A 123 5.78 -8.59 2.70
CA ALA A 123 4.63 -8.11 1.92
C ALA A 123 5.00 -8.17 0.43
N VAL A 124 4.09 -8.72 -0.38
CA VAL A 124 4.17 -8.75 -1.84
C VAL A 124 2.91 -8.11 -2.38
N ASP A 125 3.05 -6.87 -2.82
CA ASP A 125 1.93 -6.02 -3.19
C ASP A 125 2.01 -5.68 -4.67
N VAL A 126 0.93 -5.85 -5.40
CA VAL A 126 0.83 -5.55 -6.83
C VAL A 126 -0.26 -4.52 -7.06
N PHE A 127 0.11 -3.39 -7.64
CA PHE A 127 -0.80 -2.30 -7.97
C PHE A 127 -0.92 -2.14 -9.48
N TYR A 128 -2.15 -2.03 -9.96
CA TYR A 128 -2.48 -1.67 -11.34
C TYR A 128 -2.85 -0.18 -11.33
N VAL A 129 -1.97 0.65 -11.88
CA VAL A 129 -2.10 2.11 -11.83
C VAL A 129 -2.18 2.72 -13.23
N VAL A 130 -2.80 3.89 -13.31
CA VAL A 130 -2.84 4.71 -14.51
C VAL A 130 -2.50 6.16 -14.16
N GLY A 131 -2.00 6.91 -15.13
CA GLY A 131 -1.79 8.34 -14.98
C GLY A 131 -3.11 9.12 -14.82
N ALA A 132 -3.02 10.42 -14.63
CA ALA A 132 -4.18 11.30 -14.53
C ALA A 132 -5.07 11.28 -15.77
N ASP A 133 -4.49 10.96 -16.93
CA ASP A 133 -5.18 10.79 -18.22
C ASP A 133 -5.90 9.43 -18.36
N GLY A 134 -5.81 8.58 -17.37
CA GLY A 134 -6.38 7.22 -17.35
C GLY A 134 -5.60 6.19 -18.16
N ARG A 135 -4.39 6.50 -18.64
CA ARG A 135 -3.55 5.63 -19.45
C ARG A 135 -2.37 5.04 -18.68
N GLN A 136 -1.75 4.04 -19.28
CA GLN A 136 -0.49 3.49 -18.78
C GLN A 136 0.63 4.53 -18.85
N VAL A 137 1.52 4.48 -17.87
CA VAL A 137 2.79 5.22 -17.92
C VAL A 137 3.80 4.39 -18.72
N THR A 138 4.09 4.83 -19.94
CA THR A 138 5.01 4.14 -20.85
C THR A 138 6.40 4.78 -20.91
N ASP A 139 6.50 6.06 -20.53
CA ASP A 139 7.78 6.77 -20.51
C ASP A 139 8.74 6.19 -19.46
N ALA A 140 9.92 5.77 -19.91
CA ALA A 140 10.90 5.11 -19.05
C ALA A 140 11.43 6.01 -17.93
N ALA A 141 11.60 7.32 -18.18
CA ALA A 141 12.07 8.26 -17.16
C ALA A 141 11.01 8.43 -16.05
N THR A 142 9.75 8.60 -16.44
CA THR A 142 8.63 8.69 -15.50
C THR A 142 8.48 7.40 -14.68
N ARG A 143 8.61 6.24 -15.30
CA ARG A 143 8.59 4.94 -14.61
C ARG A 143 9.72 4.82 -13.57
N GLY A 144 10.93 5.28 -13.93
CA GLY A 144 12.06 5.34 -13.01
C GLY A 144 11.80 6.24 -11.80
N LEU A 145 11.19 7.41 -12.01
CA LEU A 145 10.81 8.33 -10.93
C LEU A 145 9.75 7.71 -10.01
N ILE A 146 8.74 7.05 -10.54
CA ILE A 146 7.71 6.34 -9.75
C ILE A 146 8.39 5.28 -8.87
N ALA A 147 9.25 4.43 -9.44
CA ALA A 147 9.95 3.40 -8.68
C ALA A 147 10.78 3.98 -7.55
N ALA A 148 11.53 5.05 -7.82
CA ALA A 148 12.36 5.74 -6.83
C ALA A 148 11.52 6.38 -5.72
N GLN A 149 10.42 7.04 -6.06
CA GLN A 149 9.51 7.67 -5.09
C GLN A 149 8.88 6.65 -4.15
N VAL A 150 8.32 5.56 -4.71
CA VAL A 150 7.74 4.50 -3.90
C VAL A 150 8.80 3.83 -3.03
N LEU A 151 9.99 3.54 -3.57
CA LEU A 151 11.10 2.95 -2.79
C LEU A 151 11.54 3.87 -1.64
N SER A 152 11.64 5.17 -1.88
CA SER A 152 11.97 6.16 -0.84
C SER A 152 10.96 6.15 0.30
N ALA A 153 9.67 6.03 0.01
CA ALA A 153 8.62 5.95 1.02
C ALA A 153 8.67 4.66 1.87
N LEU A 154 9.40 3.62 1.41
CA LEU A 154 9.56 2.37 2.15
C LEU A 154 10.78 2.39 3.09
N THR A 155 11.77 3.24 2.82
CA THR A 155 13.07 3.28 3.51
C THR A 155 13.20 4.43 4.51
N GLY A 156 12.31 5.42 4.47
CA GLY A 156 12.18 6.53 5.45
C GLY A 156 11.22 6.13 6.54
#